data_adfef320f21dce977a96f593de5efca5
#
_entry.id   adfef320f21dce977a96f593de5efca5
#
_cell.length_a   1.000
_cell.length_b   1.000
_cell.length_c   1.000
_cell.angle_alpha   90.00
_cell.angle_beta   90.00
_cell.angle_gamma   90.00
#
_symmetry.space_group_name_H-M   'P 1'
#
loop_
_entity.id
_entity.type
_entity.pdbx_description
1 polymer ?
#
loop_
_entity_poly.entity_id
_entity_poly.type
_entity_poly.pdbx_seq_one_letter_code
_entity_poly.pdbx_strand_id
1 'polypeptide(L)'
;PASDPDTGEKKTYQYDPHLDPQLQWAGKAEHTSFEVPTVSLHVHERIDPNSIIDTVKKEHEGPKQMSLFETNEKPLREAIDFYKHKEGWTNRLIAGDSLLVMNSLLEKEGMAGKVQMVYFDPPYGIKYGSNFQPFVNKRDVKDGKDDDLSAEPEMIKAFRDTWELGIHSYLTYLRDRLLLARELLSDSGSVFVQISDENVHHVREILDEVFGVNCFVSTIYFQTTSGFATKGLSRIGDLILWYVKDYNLFKFNQLFIDQKLEIGDKGYSWVQLPNGEMRGMKKEERENPSLLPKGSKFYKAGNIKSQGKTNSPQDFEFEGRIYHPGPNHHWKTTVEGLKNLAKVNRIHKAENSIQFVRYIDDFPYTQITNVWTDTGTGSFLDDKKFVVQTSPKVIEKCMLMTTDPGDLVLDITCGSGTTANVAEQWGRRWITCDTSRVALTLAKQRLMTASFDYYQLAHIKEGVGSGFNYKTVPHITLKSIANSEPPTTETLYDQPLIEKSKTRITGPFTVEAVPAPYAKSFDDLENE
;
A
#
# COMPACT_ATOMS: atom_id res chain seq x y z
N PRO A 1 -29.29 27.14 -27.57
CA PRO A 1 -28.29 27.32 -28.60
C PRO A 1 -29.02 27.52 -29.92
N ALA A 2 -28.88 28.74 -30.49
CA ALA A 2 -29.40 29.03 -31.80
C ALA A 2 -28.63 28.15 -32.80
N SER A 3 -29.33 27.40 -33.63
CA SER A 3 -28.78 26.69 -34.74
C SER A 3 -28.21 27.73 -35.71
N ASP A 4 -26.89 27.72 -35.89
CA ASP A 4 -26.28 28.43 -37.02
C ASP A 4 -26.94 27.93 -38.32
N PRO A 5 -27.27 28.83 -39.24
CA PRO A 5 -27.82 28.44 -40.53
C PRO A 5 -26.79 27.54 -41.22
N ASP A 6 -27.25 26.42 -41.71
CA ASP A 6 -26.48 25.43 -42.46
C ASP A 6 -25.91 26.08 -43.72
N THR A 7 -24.71 26.63 -43.67
CA THR A 7 -24.03 27.27 -44.79
C THR A 7 -23.34 26.25 -45.72
N GLY A 8 -23.38 24.96 -45.42
CA GLY A 8 -22.70 23.91 -46.17
C GLY A 8 -21.17 23.97 -46.11
N GLU A 9 -20.59 24.93 -45.37
CA GLU A 9 -19.15 25.04 -45.18
C GLU A 9 -18.67 24.06 -44.14
N LYS A 10 -17.71 23.22 -44.51
CA LYS A 10 -17.07 22.27 -43.57
C LYS A 10 -16.07 23.00 -42.68
N LYS A 11 -16.30 22.99 -41.39
CA LYS A 11 -15.37 23.52 -40.40
C LYS A 11 -14.24 22.52 -40.20
N THR A 12 -13.00 22.96 -40.44
CA THR A 12 -11.80 22.14 -40.20
C THR A 12 -11.32 22.37 -38.78
N TYR A 13 -11.14 21.27 -38.03
CA TYR A 13 -10.55 21.28 -36.68
C TYR A 13 -9.09 20.84 -36.82
N GLN A 14 -8.18 21.64 -36.26
CA GLN A 14 -6.76 21.30 -36.17
C GLN A 14 -6.43 20.93 -34.72
N TYR A 15 -5.61 19.91 -34.51
CA TYR A 15 -5.03 19.56 -33.24
C TYR A 15 -3.52 19.40 -33.39
N ASP A 16 -2.78 19.68 -32.31
CA ASP A 16 -1.35 19.43 -32.27
C ASP A 16 -1.12 18.00 -31.68
N PRO A 17 -0.64 17.06 -32.47
CA PRO A 17 -0.41 15.69 -31.99
C PRO A 17 0.81 15.58 -31.06
N HIS A 18 1.58 16.64 -30.88
CA HIS A 18 2.77 16.68 -30.03
C HIS A 18 2.51 17.28 -28.64
N LEU A 19 1.32 17.82 -28.38
CA LEU A 19 0.93 18.26 -27.06
C LEU A 19 0.46 17.07 -26.23
N ASP A 20 1.02 16.92 -25.03
CA ASP A 20 0.52 15.96 -24.05
C ASP A 20 -0.93 16.30 -23.68
N PRO A 21 -1.80 15.29 -23.52
CA PRO A 21 -3.16 15.53 -23.03
C PRO A 21 -3.15 16.26 -21.70
N GLN A 22 -3.94 17.33 -21.58
CA GLN A 22 -4.08 18.10 -20.35
C GLN A 22 -5.56 18.20 -19.99
N LEU A 23 -5.87 17.89 -18.72
CA LEU A 23 -7.20 18.11 -18.18
C LEU A 23 -7.42 19.63 -17.99
N GLN A 24 -8.49 20.15 -18.59
CA GLN A 24 -8.88 21.57 -18.45
C GLN A 24 -10.17 21.69 -17.62
N TRP A 25 -10.19 22.63 -16.70
CA TRP A 25 -11.37 22.95 -15.89
C TRP A 25 -11.50 24.44 -15.64
N ALA A 26 -12.68 24.90 -15.22
CA ALA A 26 -12.92 26.32 -14.95
C ALA A 26 -11.97 26.81 -13.83
N GLY A 27 -11.32 27.94 -14.07
CA GLY A 27 -10.31 28.52 -13.17
C GLY A 27 -8.89 28.03 -13.39
N LYS A 28 -8.65 26.90 -14.09
CA LYS A 28 -7.27 26.43 -14.33
C LYS A 28 -6.44 27.40 -15.18
N ALA A 29 -7.01 27.94 -16.24
CA ALA A 29 -6.34 28.88 -17.12
C ALA A 29 -6.08 30.25 -16.45
N GLU A 30 -6.91 30.63 -15.49
CA GLU A 30 -6.81 31.87 -14.73
C GLU A 30 -5.83 31.74 -13.57
N HIS A 31 -5.56 30.51 -13.09
CA HIS A 31 -4.66 30.18 -11.99
C HIS A 31 -3.49 29.30 -12.47
N THR A 32 -2.58 29.88 -13.25
CA THR A 32 -1.32 29.24 -13.67
C THR A 32 -0.29 29.15 -12.54
N SER A 33 -0.49 29.95 -11.48
CA SER A 33 0.26 29.90 -10.21
C SER A 33 -0.72 30.06 -9.04
N PHE A 34 -0.33 29.55 -7.88
CA PHE A 34 -1.05 29.76 -6.64
C PHE A 34 -0.07 30.14 -5.53
N GLU A 35 -0.53 30.98 -4.62
CA GLU A 35 0.25 31.41 -3.46
C GLU A 35 -0.24 30.69 -2.21
N VAL A 36 0.69 30.14 -1.44
CA VAL A 36 0.38 29.51 -0.16
C VAL A 36 1.03 30.33 0.95
N PRO A 37 0.26 30.82 1.93
CA PRO A 37 0.84 31.50 3.09
C PRO A 37 1.82 30.58 3.80
N THR A 38 2.98 31.13 4.15
CA THR A 38 3.98 30.40 4.94
C THR A 38 3.72 30.64 6.41
N VAL A 39 3.33 29.61 7.14
CA VAL A 39 3.01 29.65 8.57
C VAL A 39 4.02 28.86 9.38
N SER A 40 4.15 29.14 10.67
CA SER A 40 4.94 28.31 11.58
C SER A 40 4.02 27.32 12.29
N LEU A 41 4.44 26.06 12.37
CA LEU A 41 3.71 25.04 13.12
C LEU A 41 3.97 25.21 14.61
N HIS A 42 2.92 25.24 15.42
CA HIS A 42 3.00 25.43 16.85
C HIS A 42 2.81 24.10 17.58
N VAL A 43 3.79 23.72 18.40
CA VAL A 43 3.70 22.52 19.25
C VAL A 43 2.80 22.84 20.45
N HIS A 44 1.68 22.13 20.54
CA HIS A 44 0.75 22.22 21.66
C HIS A 44 1.04 21.19 22.73
N GLU A 45 1.51 20.01 22.33
CA GLU A 45 1.76 18.92 23.27
C GLU A 45 2.91 18.05 22.77
N ARG A 46 3.71 17.57 23.71
CA ARG A 46 4.76 16.56 23.47
C ARG A 46 4.38 15.29 24.19
N ILE A 47 4.21 14.22 23.47
CA ILE A 47 3.88 12.90 24.02
C ILE A 47 5.18 12.14 24.21
N ASP A 48 5.52 11.91 25.47
CA ASP A 48 6.67 11.09 25.87
C ASP A 48 6.26 9.61 25.96
N PRO A 49 7.08 8.66 25.48
CA PRO A 49 6.80 7.23 25.62
C PRO A 49 6.49 6.75 27.04
N ASN A 50 7.04 7.40 28.06
CA ASN A 50 6.74 7.05 29.46
C ASN A 50 5.25 7.25 29.80
N SER A 51 4.63 8.32 29.31
CA SER A 51 3.19 8.55 29.50
C SER A 51 2.34 7.52 28.73
N ILE A 52 2.83 7.03 27.58
CA ILE A 52 2.20 5.96 26.83
C ILE A 52 2.28 4.63 27.59
N ILE A 53 3.44 4.30 28.17
CA ILE A 53 3.64 3.10 29.01
C ILE A 53 2.62 3.06 30.14
N ASP A 54 2.44 4.17 30.83
CA ASP A 54 1.50 4.26 31.97
C ASP A 54 0.03 4.08 31.51
N THR A 55 -0.32 4.58 30.31
CA THR A 55 -1.65 4.43 29.73
C THR A 55 -1.91 2.98 29.32
N VAL A 56 -0.97 2.36 28.62
CA VAL A 56 -1.07 0.95 28.18
C VAL A 56 -1.15 0.02 29.39
N LYS A 57 -0.36 0.24 30.44
CA LYS A 57 -0.43 -0.55 31.68
C LYS A 57 -1.79 -0.43 32.37
N LYS A 58 -2.34 0.78 32.49
CA LYS A 58 -3.67 1.01 33.10
C LYS A 58 -4.78 0.31 32.33
N GLU A 59 -4.75 0.32 31.00
CA GLU A 59 -5.73 -0.40 30.18
C GLU A 59 -5.65 -1.91 30.36
N HIS A 60 -4.45 -2.47 30.52
CA HIS A 60 -4.27 -3.91 30.78
C HIS A 60 -4.58 -4.34 32.23
N GLU A 61 -4.46 -3.44 33.21
CA GLU A 61 -4.73 -3.67 34.65
C GLU A 61 -6.19 -3.37 35.04
N GLY A 62 -6.96 -2.69 34.18
CA GLY A 62 -8.37 -2.35 34.43
C GLY A 62 -9.26 -3.59 34.55
N PRO A 63 -10.44 -3.47 35.24
CA PRO A 63 -11.36 -4.59 35.39
C PRO A 63 -11.78 -5.08 33.99
N LYS A 64 -11.26 -6.22 33.59
CA LYS A 64 -11.62 -6.89 32.32
C LYS A 64 -13.07 -7.31 32.45
N GLN A 65 -13.98 -6.60 31.77
CA GLN A 65 -15.29 -7.14 31.50
C GLN A 65 -15.06 -8.39 30.64
N MET A 66 -15.24 -9.56 31.23
CA MET A 66 -15.06 -10.84 30.53
C MET A 66 -16.02 -10.84 29.33
N SER A 67 -15.49 -10.46 28.18
CA SER A 67 -16.15 -10.74 26.91
C SER A 67 -16.13 -12.25 26.72
N LEU A 68 -17.28 -12.84 26.41
CA LEU A 68 -17.39 -14.27 26.09
C LEU A 68 -16.65 -14.66 24.81
N PHE A 69 -16.04 -13.69 24.14
CA PHE A 69 -15.22 -13.85 22.94
C PHE A 69 -13.79 -13.46 23.30
N GLU A 70 -12.85 -14.39 23.09
CA GLU A 70 -11.42 -14.13 23.26
C GLU A 70 -11.03 -12.88 22.45
N THR A 71 -10.74 -11.79 23.15
CA THR A 71 -10.05 -10.65 22.55
C THR A 71 -8.63 -11.13 22.28
N ASN A 72 -8.15 -10.98 21.03
CA ASN A 72 -6.77 -11.24 20.62
C ASN A 72 -5.79 -10.19 21.20
N GLU A 73 -5.97 -9.80 22.46
CA GLU A 73 -5.04 -8.92 23.16
C GLU A 73 -3.76 -9.70 23.42
N LYS A 74 -2.68 -9.28 22.78
CA LYS A 74 -1.35 -9.84 23.06
C LYS A 74 -0.98 -9.55 24.51
N PRO A 75 -0.54 -10.55 25.28
CA PRO A 75 -0.12 -10.31 26.67
C PRO A 75 1.04 -9.32 26.69
N LEU A 76 1.01 -8.38 27.66
CA LEU A 76 2.13 -7.48 27.92
C LEU A 76 3.35 -8.31 28.26
N ARG A 77 4.43 -8.14 27.51
CA ARG A 77 5.71 -8.79 27.78
C ARG A 77 6.46 -8.02 28.85
N GLU A 78 7.44 -8.67 29.51
CA GLU A 78 8.16 -8.12 30.66
C GLU A 78 8.86 -6.78 30.38
N ALA A 79 9.35 -6.57 29.16
CA ALA A 79 10.00 -5.32 28.77
C ALA A 79 9.18 -4.56 27.71
N ILE A 80 8.80 -3.31 28.05
CA ILE A 80 8.19 -2.37 27.13
C ILE A 80 9.28 -1.46 26.57
N ASP A 81 9.33 -1.30 25.24
CA ASP A 81 10.36 -0.53 24.54
C ASP A 81 9.71 0.27 23.38
N PHE A 82 10.47 1.14 22.75
CA PHE A 82 10.08 1.85 21.54
C PHE A 82 11.28 2.08 20.63
N TYR A 83 11.05 2.28 19.34
CA TYR A 83 12.15 2.58 18.42
C TYR A 83 12.60 4.02 18.54
N LYS A 84 13.92 4.21 18.66
CA LYS A 84 14.56 5.51 18.59
C LYS A 84 15.04 5.76 17.17
N HIS A 85 14.57 6.83 16.58
CA HIS A 85 15.05 7.32 15.29
C HIS A 85 16.29 8.21 15.47
N LYS A 86 17.04 8.41 14.38
CA LYS A 86 18.25 9.24 14.40
C LYS A 86 17.94 10.68 14.81
N GLU A 87 18.93 11.34 15.44
CA GLU A 87 18.96 12.78 15.69
C GLU A 87 17.77 13.33 16.49
N GLY A 88 17.22 12.54 17.41
CA GLY A 88 16.11 13.01 18.25
C GLY A 88 14.81 13.26 17.48
N TRP A 89 14.59 12.58 16.36
CA TRP A 89 13.35 12.68 15.60
C TRP A 89 12.13 12.41 16.47
N THR A 90 11.14 13.26 16.33
CA THR A 90 9.81 13.12 16.95
C THR A 90 8.78 13.07 15.84
N ASN A 91 7.90 12.08 15.85
CA ASN A 91 6.80 11.98 14.91
C ASN A 91 5.78 13.10 15.14
N ARG A 92 4.92 13.41 14.17
CA ARG A 92 4.12 14.65 14.20
C ARG A 92 2.68 14.41 13.81
N LEU A 93 1.74 14.81 14.67
CA LEU A 93 0.30 14.84 14.45
C LEU A 93 -0.14 16.31 14.40
N ILE A 94 -0.56 16.79 13.22
CA ILE A 94 -0.69 18.22 12.96
C ILE A 94 -2.14 18.58 12.65
N ALA A 95 -2.71 19.53 13.39
CA ALA A 95 -4.02 20.11 13.13
C ALA A 95 -3.90 21.24 12.10
N GLY A 96 -4.59 21.13 10.96
CA GLY A 96 -4.64 22.19 9.96
C GLY A 96 -4.79 21.69 8.53
N ASP A 97 -4.97 22.64 7.62
CA ASP A 97 -5.02 22.37 6.20
C ASP A 97 -3.69 21.82 5.68
N SER A 98 -3.73 20.71 4.97
CA SER A 98 -2.55 20.02 4.46
C SER A 98 -1.70 20.88 3.51
N LEU A 99 -2.30 21.83 2.78
CA LEU A 99 -1.57 22.75 1.91
C LEU A 99 -0.67 23.67 2.73
N LEU A 100 -1.19 24.25 3.82
CA LEU A 100 -0.42 25.09 4.75
C LEU A 100 0.65 24.28 5.48
N VAL A 101 0.30 23.07 5.92
CA VAL A 101 1.25 22.18 6.59
C VAL A 101 2.41 21.82 5.66
N MET A 102 2.13 21.35 4.44
CA MET A 102 3.18 20.98 3.50
C MET A 102 4.06 22.17 3.10
N ASN A 103 3.46 23.34 2.88
CA ASN A 103 4.23 24.56 2.59
C ASN A 103 5.14 24.96 3.77
N SER A 104 4.65 24.80 5.00
CA SER A 104 5.47 25.05 6.20
C SER A 104 6.66 24.08 6.29
N LEU A 105 6.41 22.78 6.02
CA LEU A 105 7.47 21.77 5.98
C LEU A 105 8.54 22.09 4.92
N LEU A 106 8.14 22.59 3.76
CA LEU A 106 9.06 23.00 2.69
C LEU A 106 9.86 24.24 3.07
N GLU A 107 9.17 25.34 3.38
CA GLU A 107 9.76 26.69 3.46
C GLU A 107 10.42 26.98 4.82
N LYS A 108 9.85 26.45 5.92
CA LYS A 108 10.37 26.71 7.29
C LYS A 108 11.31 25.62 7.78
N GLU A 109 11.10 24.38 7.36
CA GLU A 109 11.80 23.24 7.94
C GLU A 109 12.75 22.56 6.94
N GLY A 110 12.79 23.02 5.68
CA GLY A 110 13.72 22.51 4.66
C GLY A 110 13.52 21.03 4.35
N MET A 111 12.27 20.54 4.34
CA MET A 111 11.96 19.14 4.15
C MET A 111 11.80 18.73 2.67
N ALA A 112 12.18 19.57 1.73
CA ALA A 112 12.22 19.22 0.30
C ALA A 112 13.06 17.96 0.09
N GLY A 113 12.50 16.97 -0.63
CA GLY A 113 13.19 15.71 -0.92
C GLY A 113 13.43 14.77 0.26
N LYS A 114 12.70 14.92 1.39
CA LYS A 114 12.91 14.13 2.62
C LYS A 114 11.88 13.04 2.86
N VAL A 115 10.73 13.09 2.19
CA VAL A 115 9.63 12.13 2.36
C VAL A 115 9.82 10.96 1.40
N GLN A 116 9.79 9.73 1.91
CA GLN A 116 9.93 8.53 1.08
C GLN A 116 8.59 8.05 0.52
N MET A 117 7.49 8.24 1.27
CA MET A 117 6.15 7.87 0.82
C MET A 117 5.15 8.94 1.23
N VAL A 118 4.31 9.35 0.29
CA VAL A 118 3.09 10.13 0.56
C VAL A 118 1.88 9.21 0.37
N TYR A 119 1.01 9.17 1.37
CA TYR A 119 -0.31 8.55 1.27
C TYR A 119 -1.37 9.64 1.28
N PHE A 120 -2.26 9.62 0.29
CA PHE A 120 -3.30 10.61 0.13
C PHE A 120 -4.64 9.92 -0.12
N ASP A 121 -5.53 9.98 0.88
CA ASP A 121 -6.91 9.50 0.81
C ASP A 121 -7.85 10.72 0.83
N PRO A 122 -8.00 11.46 -0.32
CA PRO A 122 -8.79 12.66 -0.38
C PRO A 122 -10.29 12.34 -0.31
N PRO A 123 -11.15 13.33 -0.01
CA PRO A 123 -12.58 13.21 -0.32
C PRO A 123 -12.76 12.79 -1.77
N TYR A 124 -13.63 11.80 -2.04
CA TYR A 124 -13.70 11.20 -3.40
C TYR A 124 -14.43 12.05 -4.45
N GLY A 125 -14.75 13.29 -4.14
CA GLY A 125 -15.40 14.20 -5.07
C GLY A 125 -16.91 13.97 -5.20
N ILE A 126 -17.51 13.22 -4.30
CA ILE A 126 -18.94 12.93 -4.25
C ILE A 126 -19.59 13.92 -3.26
N LYS A 127 -20.78 14.44 -3.60
CA LYS A 127 -21.55 15.35 -2.72
C LYS A 127 -22.12 14.59 -1.52
N TYR A 128 -21.30 14.15 -0.58
CA TYR A 128 -21.78 13.55 0.66
C TYR A 128 -21.26 14.32 1.88
N GLY A 129 -22.17 14.77 2.74
CA GLY A 129 -21.86 15.26 4.08
C GLY A 129 -21.31 14.18 5.02
N SER A 130 -21.28 12.93 4.56
CA SER A 130 -20.88 11.74 5.31
C SER A 130 -19.36 11.57 5.54
N ASN A 131 -18.52 12.41 4.94
CA ASN A 131 -17.06 12.31 5.09
C ASN A 131 -16.56 12.86 6.44
N PHE A 132 -17.41 13.50 7.23
CA PHE A 132 -17.02 14.14 8.49
C PHE A 132 -17.77 13.54 9.66
N GLN A 133 -17.04 12.93 10.58
CA GLN A 133 -17.60 12.43 11.85
C GLN A 133 -17.65 13.59 12.87
N PRO A 134 -18.85 14.05 13.29
CA PRO A 134 -18.97 15.23 14.16
C PRO A 134 -18.60 14.97 15.62
N PHE A 135 -18.60 13.71 16.09
CA PHE A 135 -18.35 13.35 17.48
C PHE A 135 -17.47 12.10 17.63
N VAL A 136 -16.57 12.10 18.61
CA VAL A 136 -15.66 10.98 18.91
C VAL A 136 -16.41 9.68 19.21
N ASN A 137 -17.57 9.77 19.86
CA ASN A 137 -18.32 8.60 20.35
C ASN A 137 -19.52 8.20 19.47
N LYS A 138 -19.74 8.86 18.33
CA LYS A 138 -20.90 8.62 17.48
C LYS A 138 -20.50 8.51 16.01
N ARG A 139 -20.65 7.31 15.45
CA ARG A 139 -20.30 7.00 14.04
C ARG A 139 -21.42 7.35 13.05
N ASP A 140 -22.65 7.45 13.52
CA ASP A 140 -23.79 7.64 12.62
C ASP A 140 -23.84 9.08 12.11
N VAL A 141 -23.47 9.27 10.84
CA VAL A 141 -23.65 10.51 10.10
C VAL A 141 -24.87 10.34 9.21
N LYS A 142 -25.89 11.18 9.41
CA LYS A 142 -27.06 11.21 8.53
C LYS A 142 -26.85 12.27 7.46
N ASP A 143 -26.92 11.85 6.19
CA ASP A 143 -26.86 12.77 5.07
C ASP A 143 -27.94 13.85 5.15
N GLY A 144 -27.57 15.10 4.90
CA GLY A 144 -28.46 16.21 4.60
C GLY A 144 -28.96 17.03 5.78
N LYS A 145 -28.30 17.01 6.93
CA LYS A 145 -28.56 17.99 8.00
C LYS A 145 -27.33 18.86 8.23
N ASP A 146 -27.42 20.13 7.89
CA ASP A 146 -26.37 21.14 8.17
C ASP A 146 -26.08 21.28 9.68
N ASP A 147 -27.02 20.86 10.54
CA ASP A 147 -26.88 20.86 12.00
C ASP A 147 -25.86 19.85 12.54
N ASP A 148 -25.45 18.86 11.73
CA ASP A 148 -24.42 17.85 12.08
C ASP A 148 -23.02 18.26 11.60
N LEU A 149 -22.86 19.38 10.88
CA LEU A 149 -21.55 19.95 10.53
C LEU A 149 -20.93 20.56 11.79
N SER A 150 -19.69 20.15 12.11
CA SER A 150 -18.98 20.79 13.22
C SER A 150 -18.77 22.27 12.89
N ALA A 151 -18.99 23.14 13.87
CA ALA A 151 -18.80 24.59 13.73
C ALA A 151 -17.31 25.00 13.71
N GLU A 152 -16.39 24.08 13.35
CA GLU A 152 -14.96 24.36 13.27
C GLU A 152 -14.65 25.16 11.99
N PRO A 153 -14.12 26.39 12.12
CA PRO A 153 -13.87 27.27 10.97
C PRO A 153 -12.96 26.64 9.89
N GLU A 154 -11.99 25.83 10.30
CA GLU A 154 -11.07 25.12 9.41
C GLU A 154 -11.77 24.06 8.57
N MET A 155 -12.72 23.33 9.17
CA MET A 155 -13.54 22.35 8.44
C MET A 155 -14.49 23.01 7.47
N ILE A 156 -15.15 24.10 7.87
CA ILE A 156 -16.04 24.87 7.00
C ILE A 156 -15.26 25.42 5.80
N LYS A 157 -14.06 25.94 6.04
CA LYS A 157 -13.19 26.44 4.97
C LYS A 157 -12.73 25.33 4.03
N ALA A 158 -12.25 24.21 4.56
CA ALA A 158 -11.83 23.05 3.76
C ALA A 158 -13.00 22.50 2.93
N PHE A 159 -14.21 22.44 3.49
CA PHE A 159 -15.41 22.04 2.76
C PHE A 159 -15.75 23.03 1.65
N ARG A 160 -15.72 24.34 1.92
CA ARG A 160 -16.01 25.40 0.96
C ARG A 160 -14.99 25.37 -0.18
N ASP A 161 -13.70 25.37 0.14
CA ASP A 161 -12.61 25.37 -0.85
C ASP A 161 -12.66 24.12 -1.76
N THR A 162 -13.17 22.99 -1.23
CA THR A 162 -13.30 21.75 -2.01
C THR A 162 -14.55 21.71 -2.88
N TRP A 163 -15.64 22.43 -2.52
CA TRP A 163 -16.96 22.21 -3.11
C TRP A 163 -17.68 23.44 -3.66
N GLU A 164 -17.13 24.64 -3.51
CA GLU A 164 -17.81 25.88 -3.92
C GLU A 164 -18.19 25.87 -5.40
N LEU A 165 -17.27 25.45 -6.27
CA LEU A 165 -17.48 25.28 -7.71
C LEU A 165 -17.64 23.81 -8.13
N GLY A 166 -17.97 22.92 -7.21
CA GLY A 166 -18.12 21.49 -7.46
C GLY A 166 -16.82 20.82 -7.88
N ILE A 167 -16.86 20.07 -9.00
CA ILE A 167 -15.68 19.32 -9.50
C ILE A 167 -14.47 20.21 -9.79
N HIS A 168 -14.67 21.47 -10.18
CA HIS A 168 -13.58 22.37 -10.53
C HIS A 168 -12.73 22.73 -9.30
N SER A 169 -13.35 23.08 -8.18
CA SER A 169 -12.65 23.32 -6.91
C SER A 169 -11.95 22.06 -6.42
N TYR A 170 -12.59 20.91 -6.56
CA TYR A 170 -12.01 19.61 -6.18
C TYR A 170 -10.73 19.30 -6.96
N LEU A 171 -10.71 19.51 -8.28
CA LEU A 171 -9.53 19.29 -9.11
C LEU A 171 -8.39 20.24 -8.75
N THR A 172 -8.70 21.51 -8.46
CA THR A 172 -7.73 22.48 -7.98
C THR A 172 -7.16 22.07 -6.61
N TYR A 173 -8.03 21.67 -5.67
CA TYR A 173 -7.62 21.15 -4.37
C TYR A 173 -6.63 20.00 -4.47
N LEU A 174 -6.87 19.04 -5.35
CA LEU A 174 -5.97 17.90 -5.58
C LEU A 174 -4.64 18.32 -6.19
N ARG A 175 -4.71 19.10 -7.28
CA ARG A 175 -3.51 19.54 -8.01
C ARG A 175 -2.52 20.26 -7.10
N ASP A 176 -3.01 21.24 -6.35
CA ASP A 176 -2.15 22.10 -5.53
C ASP A 176 -1.44 21.29 -4.43
N ARG A 177 -2.16 20.33 -3.81
CA ARG A 177 -1.56 19.44 -2.80
C ARG A 177 -0.57 18.45 -3.41
N LEU A 178 -0.86 17.91 -4.58
CA LEU A 178 0.03 16.97 -5.26
C LEU A 178 1.32 17.64 -5.71
N LEU A 179 1.28 18.94 -6.10
CA LEU A 179 2.47 19.72 -6.42
C LEU A 179 3.40 19.85 -5.22
N LEU A 180 2.88 20.22 -4.04
CA LEU A 180 3.69 20.31 -2.82
C LEU A 180 4.17 18.91 -2.35
N ALA A 181 3.33 17.90 -2.47
CA ALA A 181 3.71 16.53 -2.14
C ALA A 181 4.88 16.04 -2.99
N ARG A 182 4.90 16.37 -4.29
CA ARG A 182 6.01 16.05 -5.19
C ARG A 182 7.32 16.71 -4.76
N GLU A 183 7.29 17.97 -4.32
CA GLU A 183 8.48 18.67 -3.82
C GLU A 183 9.02 18.05 -2.50
N LEU A 184 8.14 17.58 -1.62
CA LEU A 184 8.51 16.89 -0.38
C LEU A 184 9.12 15.51 -0.62
N LEU A 185 8.70 14.80 -1.70
CA LEU A 185 9.19 13.47 -2.00
C LEU A 185 10.67 13.44 -2.32
N SER A 186 11.37 12.44 -1.80
CA SER A 186 12.73 12.07 -2.23
C SER A 186 12.72 11.58 -3.68
N ASP A 187 13.85 11.57 -4.35
CA ASP A 187 13.94 11.11 -5.75
C ASP A 187 13.53 9.64 -5.91
N SER A 188 13.73 8.82 -4.87
CA SER A 188 13.25 7.43 -4.81
C SER A 188 11.81 7.29 -4.27
N GLY A 189 11.14 8.39 -3.97
CA GLY A 189 9.86 8.43 -3.27
C GLY A 189 8.66 8.06 -4.12
N SER A 190 7.62 7.60 -3.44
CA SER A 190 6.34 7.18 -4.02
C SER A 190 5.17 7.96 -3.45
N VAL A 191 4.16 8.21 -4.29
CA VAL A 191 2.86 8.73 -3.87
C VAL A 191 1.77 7.73 -4.21
N PHE A 192 0.89 7.49 -3.25
CA PHE A 192 -0.31 6.68 -3.39
C PHE A 192 -1.54 7.55 -3.17
N VAL A 193 -2.40 7.63 -4.18
CA VAL A 193 -3.65 8.39 -4.11
C VAL A 193 -4.82 7.41 -4.18
N GLN A 194 -5.56 7.30 -3.08
CA GLN A 194 -6.75 6.46 -3.00
C GLN A 194 -7.94 7.21 -3.59
N ILE A 195 -8.74 6.53 -4.41
CA ILE A 195 -9.88 7.15 -5.09
C ILE A 195 -10.92 6.09 -5.50
N SER A 196 -12.15 6.54 -5.68
CA SER A 196 -13.20 5.71 -6.26
C SER A 196 -13.16 5.69 -7.79
N ASP A 197 -13.85 4.71 -8.38
CA ASP A 197 -14.03 4.58 -9.82
C ASP A 197 -14.73 5.79 -10.48
N GLU A 198 -15.49 6.57 -9.72
CA GLU A 198 -16.22 7.73 -10.24
C GLU A 198 -15.29 8.85 -10.74
N ASN A 199 -14.19 9.12 -10.01
CA ASN A 199 -13.29 10.23 -10.32
C ASN A 199 -11.85 9.79 -10.63
N VAL A 200 -11.57 8.50 -10.71
CA VAL A 200 -10.22 7.97 -10.96
C VAL A 200 -9.58 8.53 -12.24
N HIS A 201 -10.38 8.73 -13.28
CA HIS A 201 -9.91 9.26 -14.57
C HIS A 201 -9.40 10.71 -14.43
N HIS A 202 -10.09 11.57 -13.70
CA HIS A 202 -9.65 12.93 -13.43
C HIS A 202 -8.39 12.98 -12.56
N VAL A 203 -8.36 12.16 -11.49
CA VAL A 203 -7.20 12.11 -10.60
C VAL A 203 -5.97 11.56 -11.33
N ARG A 204 -6.18 10.60 -12.24
CA ARG A 204 -5.11 10.05 -13.07
C ARG A 204 -4.49 11.14 -13.97
N GLU A 205 -5.30 11.95 -14.64
CA GLU A 205 -4.80 13.00 -15.51
C GLU A 205 -4.06 14.11 -14.73
N ILE A 206 -4.54 14.46 -13.51
CA ILE A 206 -3.82 15.41 -12.64
C ILE A 206 -2.45 14.82 -12.23
N LEU A 207 -2.38 13.55 -11.88
CA LEU A 207 -1.13 12.89 -11.53
C LEU A 207 -0.17 12.79 -12.72
N ASP A 208 -0.67 12.53 -13.92
CA ASP A 208 0.12 12.55 -15.15
C ASP A 208 0.69 13.96 -15.41
N GLU A 209 -0.08 15.02 -15.13
CA GLU A 209 0.38 16.42 -15.27
C GLU A 209 1.43 16.78 -14.21
N VAL A 210 1.21 16.40 -12.95
CA VAL A 210 2.10 16.78 -11.83
C VAL A 210 3.39 15.95 -11.82
N PHE A 211 3.30 14.65 -11.99
CA PHE A 211 4.45 13.73 -11.88
C PHE A 211 5.06 13.36 -13.22
N GLY A 212 4.29 13.45 -14.29
CA GLY A 212 4.63 12.98 -15.63
C GLY A 212 4.11 11.57 -15.89
N VAL A 213 3.65 11.30 -17.11
CA VAL A 213 3.10 10.01 -17.53
C VAL A 213 4.08 8.85 -17.34
N ASN A 214 5.39 9.11 -17.49
CA ASN A 214 6.45 8.12 -17.32
C ASN A 214 6.71 7.73 -15.85
N CYS A 215 6.18 8.49 -14.90
CA CYS A 215 6.29 8.23 -13.47
C CYS A 215 5.13 7.40 -12.91
N PHE A 216 4.18 7.00 -13.76
CA PHE A 216 3.13 6.08 -13.40
C PHE A 216 3.66 4.66 -13.23
N VAL A 217 3.33 4.01 -12.10
CA VAL A 217 3.72 2.64 -11.82
C VAL A 217 2.55 1.68 -12.01
N SER A 218 1.43 1.92 -11.32
CA SER A 218 0.29 1.01 -11.38
C SER A 218 -1.00 1.66 -10.88
N THR A 219 -2.12 1.16 -11.40
CA THR A 219 -3.43 1.27 -10.74
C THR A 219 -3.66 -0.01 -9.95
N ILE A 220 -3.87 0.13 -8.64
CA ILE A 220 -4.10 -0.97 -7.72
C ILE A 220 -5.59 -0.98 -7.38
N TYR A 221 -6.25 -2.14 -7.59
CA TYR A 221 -7.60 -2.40 -7.11
C TYR A 221 -7.53 -3.11 -5.76
N PHE A 222 -8.29 -2.63 -4.77
CA PHE A 222 -8.37 -3.27 -3.47
C PHE A 222 -9.82 -3.43 -3.00
N GLN A 223 -10.11 -4.56 -2.40
CA GLN A 223 -11.45 -4.87 -1.91
C GLN A 223 -11.72 -4.16 -0.57
N THR A 224 -12.88 -3.49 -0.48
CA THR A 224 -13.34 -2.79 0.73
C THR A 224 -14.48 -3.52 1.43
N THR A 225 -15.40 -4.12 0.67
CA THR A 225 -16.60 -4.79 1.18
C THR A 225 -16.89 -6.09 0.43
N SER A 226 -17.89 -6.85 0.89
CA SER A 226 -18.42 -8.01 0.15
C SER A 226 -19.40 -7.62 -0.97
N GLY A 227 -19.73 -6.32 -1.09
CA GLY A 227 -20.67 -5.79 -2.07
C GLY A 227 -22.08 -5.59 -1.52
N PHE A 228 -22.75 -4.56 -2.05
CA PHE A 228 -24.18 -4.29 -1.81
C PHE A 228 -24.94 -4.46 -3.12
N ALA A 229 -26.18 -4.93 -3.04
CA ALA A 229 -27.04 -5.03 -4.22
C ALA A 229 -27.29 -3.62 -4.80
N THR A 230 -26.95 -3.44 -6.07
CA THR A 230 -27.18 -2.22 -6.84
C THR A 230 -27.97 -2.53 -8.10
N LYS A 231 -28.44 -1.52 -8.83
CA LYS A 231 -29.14 -1.69 -10.10
C LYS A 231 -28.20 -2.26 -11.22
N GLY A 232 -26.89 -2.21 -11.02
CA GLY A 232 -25.87 -2.72 -11.94
C GLY A 232 -24.94 -3.71 -11.25
N LEU A 233 -23.65 -3.65 -11.58
CA LEU A 233 -22.62 -4.43 -10.91
C LEU A 233 -22.39 -3.88 -9.50
N SER A 234 -22.34 -4.78 -8.53
CA SER A 234 -22.01 -4.40 -7.15
C SER A 234 -20.58 -3.91 -7.07
N ARG A 235 -20.38 -2.73 -6.49
CA ARG A 235 -19.07 -2.20 -6.17
C ARG A 235 -18.55 -2.86 -4.91
N ILE A 236 -17.37 -3.45 -4.99
CA ILE A 236 -16.75 -4.19 -3.89
C ILE A 236 -15.40 -3.63 -3.47
N GLY A 237 -14.90 -2.60 -4.13
CA GLY A 237 -13.58 -2.03 -3.83
C GLY A 237 -13.37 -0.66 -4.43
N ASP A 238 -12.20 -0.12 -4.10
CA ASP A 238 -11.68 1.17 -4.56
C ASP A 238 -10.34 1.01 -5.24
N LEU A 239 -9.76 2.12 -5.70
CA LEU A 239 -8.55 2.17 -6.48
C LEU A 239 -7.48 2.98 -5.76
N ILE A 240 -6.23 2.62 -5.98
CA ILE A 240 -5.06 3.44 -5.63
C ILE A 240 -4.27 3.70 -6.91
N LEU A 241 -3.98 4.95 -7.16
CA LEU A 241 -3.05 5.37 -8.21
C LEU A 241 -1.67 5.50 -7.59
N TRP A 242 -0.71 4.73 -8.10
CA TRP A 242 0.68 4.74 -7.63
C TRP A 242 1.57 5.44 -8.65
N TYR A 243 2.17 6.54 -8.21
CA TYR A 243 3.18 7.29 -8.94
C TYR A 243 4.47 7.39 -8.15
N VAL A 244 5.55 7.69 -8.83
CA VAL A 244 6.89 7.89 -8.24
C VAL A 244 7.46 9.21 -8.69
N LYS A 245 8.42 9.78 -7.94
CA LYS A 245 9.06 11.03 -8.32
C LYS A 245 9.99 10.83 -9.52
N ASP A 246 10.77 9.76 -9.53
CA ASP A 246 11.62 9.35 -10.65
C ASP A 246 11.52 7.83 -10.84
N TYR A 247 11.06 7.42 -12.03
CA TYR A 247 10.86 6.01 -12.36
C TYR A 247 12.15 5.19 -12.37
N ASN A 248 13.30 5.82 -12.60
CA ASN A 248 14.59 5.12 -12.63
C ASN A 248 15.20 4.93 -11.24
N LEU A 249 14.74 5.69 -10.25
CA LEU A 249 15.32 5.72 -8.90
C LEU A 249 14.38 5.19 -7.81
N PHE A 250 13.11 4.91 -8.13
CA PHE A 250 12.13 4.56 -7.11
C PHE A 250 12.48 3.27 -6.36
N LYS A 251 12.23 3.28 -5.06
CA LYS A 251 12.42 2.12 -4.19
C LYS A 251 11.27 1.14 -4.36
N PHE A 252 11.59 -0.13 -4.57
CA PHE A 252 10.61 -1.19 -4.63
C PHE A 252 11.09 -2.46 -3.95
N ASN A 253 10.35 -2.91 -2.94
CA ASN A 253 10.53 -4.17 -2.24
C ASN A 253 9.43 -5.14 -2.70
N GLN A 254 9.82 -6.25 -3.31
CA GLN A 254 8.85 -7.25 -3.76
C GLN A 254 8.19 -7.93 -2.57
N LEU A 255 6.87 -7.83 -2.47
CA LEU A 255 6.07 -8.57 -1.50
C LEU A 255 5.58 -9.89 -2.10
N PHE A 256 5.39 -10.86 -1.21
CA PHE A 256 4.94 -12.19 -1.58
C PHE A 256 3.70 -12.59 -0.75
N ILE A 257 2.84 -13.39 -1.34
CA ILE A 257 1.66 -13.97 -0.69
C ILE A 257 1.89 -15.48 -0.59
N ASP A 258 1.54 -16.08 0.54
CA ASP A 258 1.55 -17.53 0.69
C ASP A 258 0.69 -18.15 -0.42
N GLN A 259 1.31 -19.03 -1.19
CA GLN A 259 0.60 -19.81 -2.19
C GLN A 259 -0.22 -20.87 -1.45
N LYS A 260 -1.46 -20.52 -1.07
CA LYS A 260 -2.40 -21.52 -0.57
C LYS A 260 -2.59 -22.56 -1.66
N LEU A 261 -2.26 -23.82 -1.33
CA LEU A 261 -2.54 -24.96 -2.18
C LEU A 261 -4.06 -25.11 -2.32
N GLU A 262 -4.64 -24.53 -3.32
CA GLU A 262 -5.84 -25.10 -3.92
C GLU A 262 -5.37 -26.27 -4.77
N ILE A 263 -5.34 -27.42 -4.14
CA ILE A 263 -4.93 -28.67 -4.75
C ILE A 263 -5.97 -29.04 -5.80
N GLY A 264 -5.51 -29.16 -7.03
CA GLY A 264 -6.38 -29.33 -8.19
C GLY A 264 -6.47 -28.11 -9.10
N ASP A 265 -6.21 -26.89 -8.59
CA ASP A 265 -6.19 -25.66 -9.37
C ASP A 265 -4.77 -25.23 -9.75
N LYS A 266 -4.62 -24.62 -10.94
CA LYS A 266 -3.36 -23.99 -11.42
C LYS A 266 -2.18 -24.93 -11.67
N GLY A 267 -2.44 -26.23 -11.96
CA GLY A 267 -1.44 -27.13 -12.51
C GLY A 267 -0.65 -27.97 -11.52
N TYR A 268 -0.83 -27.86 -10.19
CA TYR A 268 -0.26 -28.78 -9.19
C TYR A 268 -1.15 -30.02 -9.05
N SER A 269 -1.28 -30.78 -10.14
CA SER A 269 -2.14 -31.96 -10.26
C SER A 269 -1.37 -33.29 -10.25
N TRP A 270 -0.07 -33.22 -10.02
CA TRP A 270 0.83 -34.37 -9.98
C TRP A 270 1.40 -34.57 -8.58
N VAL A 271 1.68 -35.81 -8.25
CA VAL A 271 2.26 -36.21 -6.97
C VAL A 271 3.45 -37.13 -7.18
N GLN A 272 4.50 -36.90 -6.39
CA GLN A 272 5.55 -37.88 -6.15
C GLN A 272 5.31 -38.53 -4.80
N LEU A 273 5.10 -39.83 -4.80
CA LEU A 273 4.93 -40.64 -3.59
C LEU A 273 6.28 -40.88 -2.87
N PRO A 274 6.27 -41.26 -1.59
CA PRO A 274 7.50 -41.53 -0.85
C PRO A 274 8.38 -42.65 -1.45
N ASN A 275 7.77 -43.59 -2.19
CA ASN A 275 8.49 -44.64 -2.93
C ASN A 275 9.17 -44.13 -4.21
N GLY A 276 9.04 -42.85 -4.55
CA GLY A 276 9.60 -42.23 -5.75
C GLY A 276 8.67 -42.27 -6.98
N GLU A 277 7.53 -42.98 -6.91
CA GLU A 277 6.54 -43.03 -8.00
C GLU A 277 5.96 -41.66 -8.28
N MET A 278 5.92 -41.28 -9.56
CA MET A 278 5.34 -40.02 -10.05
C MET A 278 4.07 -40.30 -10.86
N ARG A 279 2.94 -39.76 -10.43
CA ARG A 279 1.66 -39.95 -11.11
C ARG A 279 0.74 -38.75 -10.98
N GLY A 280 -0.27 -38.68 -11.84
CA GLY A 280 -1.38 -37.74 -11.65
C GLY A 280 -2.15 -38.05 -10.37
N MET A 281 -2.61 -36.99 -9.70
CA MET A 281 -3.51 -37.14 -8.55
C MET A 281 -4.89 -37.59 -8.99
N LYS A 282 -5.50 -38.52 -8.25
CA LYS A 282 -6.90 -38.90 -8.42
C LYS A 282 -7.83 -37.75 -7.99
N LYS A 283 -9.10 -37.79 -8.44
CA LYS A 283 -10.07 -36.74 -8.12
C LYS A 283 -10.23 -36.56 -6.59
N GLU A 284 -10.38 -37.68 -5.89
CA GLU A 284 -10.56 -37.72 -4.44
C GLU A 284 -9.33 -37.18 -3.69
N GLU A 285 -8.12 -37.43 -4.22
CA GLU A 285 -6.85 -36.93 -3.66
C GLU A 285 -6.67 -35.41 -3.87
N ARG A 286 -7.26 -34.85 -4.96
CA ARG A 286 -7.26 -33.41 -5.18
C ARG A 286 -8.23 -32.70 -4.25
N GLU A 287 -9.39 -33.32 -3.99
CA GLU A 287 -10.39 -32.78 -3.05
C GLU A 287 -9.94 -32.95 -1.59
N ASN A 288 -9.22 -34.02 -1.29
CA ASN A 288 -8.69 -34.29 0.04
C ASN A 288 -7.25 -34.85 0.01
N PRO A 289 -6.22 -33.99 0.05
CA PRO A 289 -4.82 -34.39 -0.02
C PRO A 289 -4.34 -35.26 1.14
N SER A 290 -5.06 -35.26 2.24
CA SER A 290 -4.72 -36.09 3.41
C SER A 290 -4.85 -37.62 3.15
N LEU A 291 -5.48 -37.99 2.01
CA LEU A 291 -5.55 -39.39 1.54
C LEU A 291 -4.21 -39.89 0.99
N LEU A 292 -3.27 -38.98 0.68
CA LEU A 292 -1.96 -39.37 0.20
C LEU A 292 -1.02 -39.76 1.34
N PRO A 293 -0.11 -40.70 1.09
CA PRO A 293 0.90 -41.06 2.07
C PRO A 293 1.69 -39.87 2.61
N LYS A 294 1.97 -39.86 3.90
CA LYS A 294 2.79 -38.80 4.51
C LYS A 294 4.17 -38.75 3.85
N GLY A 295 4.62 -37.55 3.47
CA GLY A 295 5.87 -37.36 2.73
C GLY A 295 5.69 -37.30 1.20
N SER A 296 4.46 -37.40 0.69
CA SER A 296 4.15 -37.15 -0.73
C SER A 296 4.44 -35.68 -1.08
N LYS A 297 5.01 -35.43 -2.26
CA LYS A 297 5.36 -34.09 -2.75
C LYS A 297 4.49 -33.71 -3.95
N PHE A 298 3.85 -32.57 -3.87
CA PHE A 298 3.01 -32.05 -4.96
C PHE A 298 3.85 -31.28 -5.98
N TYR A 299 3.60 -31.49 -7.25
CA TYR A 299 4.31 -30.79 -8.29
C TYR A 299 3.43 -30.48 -9.52
N LYS A 300 3.91 -29.53 -10.31
CA LYS A 300 3.43 -29.31 -11.66
C LYS A 300 4.50 -29.60 -12.69
N ALA A 301 4.08 -30.17 -13.82
CA ALA A 301 4.93 -30.40 -14.96
C ALA A 301 5.03 -29.11 -15.79
N GLY A 302 6.16 -28.44 -15.69
CA GLY A 302 6.43 -27.16 -16.34
C GLY A 302 7.07 -27.31 -17.70
N ASN A 303 6.80 -26.38 -18.62
CA ASN A 303 7.41 -26.38 -19.94
C ASN A 303 8.92 -26.11 -19.85
N ILE A 304 9.72 -27.06 -20.36
CA ILE A 304 11.19 -27.01 -20.40
C ILE A 304 11.74 -26.53 -21.76
N LYS A 305 10.86 -26.23 -22.72
CA LYS A 305 11.21 -25.78 -24.07
C LYS A 305 10.99 -24.28 -24.22
N SER A 306 11.81 -23.65 -25.08
CA SER A 306 11.69 -22.25 -25.48
C SER A 306 11.66 -22.16 -27.00
N GLN A 307 11.02 -21.11 -27.53
CA GLN A 307 11.02 -20.83 -28.97
C GLN A 307 12.38 -20.30 -29.43
N GLY A 308 12.72 -20.56 -30.66
CA GLY A 308 13.94 -20.13 -31.31
C GLY A 308 14.88 -21.30 -31.62
N LYS A 309 15.67 -21.15 -32.69
CA LYS A 309 16.72 -22.11 -33.07
C LYS A 309 17.98 -21.87 -32.24
N THR A 310 18.74 -22.94 -32.02
CA THR A 310 20.06 -22.88 -31.40
C THR A 310 21.03 -23.80 -32.17
N ASN A 311 22.31 -23.47 -32.14
CA ASN A 311 23.37 -24.29 -32.71
C ASN A 311 23.93 -25.31 -31.70
N SER A 312 23.47 -25.27 -30.44
CA SER A 312 23.89 -26.21 -29.41
C SER A 312 23.27 -27.59 -29.62
N PRO A 313 23.94 -28.69 -29.20
CA PRO A 313 23.34 -30.02 -29.20
C PRO A 313 22.03 -30.07 -28.44
N GLN A 314 21.00 -30.72 -29.00
CA GLN A 314 19.67 -30.76 -28.46
C GLN A 314 19.19 -32.17 -28.07
N ASP A 315 19.88 -33.21 -28.51
CA ASP A 315 19.53 -34.59 -28.18
C ASP A 315 19.85 -34.89 -26.72
N PHE A 316 18.84 -35.33 -25.99
CA PHE A 316 18.92 -35.69 -24.59
C PHE A 316 18.39 -37.09 -24.38
N GLU A 317 19.25 -38.02 -23.94
CA GLU A 317 18.84 -39.37 -23.58
C GLU A 317 18.39 -39.43 -22.12
N PHE A 318 17.16 -39.92 -21.93
CA PHE A 318 16.57 -40.13 -20.61
C PHE A 318 15.74 -41.40 -20.59
N GLU A 319 16.02 -42.30 -19.64
CA GLU A 319 15.34 -43.60 -19.49
C GLU A 319 15.30 -44.41 -20.79
N GLY A 320 16.42 -44.48 -21.49
CA GLY A 320 16.56 -45.28 -22.74
C GLY A 320 15.85 -44.68 -23.96
N ARG A 321 15.36 -43.45 -23.92
CA ARG A 321 14.75 -42.73 -25.04
C ARG A 321 15.46 -41.41 -25.28
N ILE A 322 15.68 -41.08 -26.55
CA ILE A 322 16.22 -39.77 -26.95
C ILE A 322 15.07 -38.79 -27.15
N TYR A 323 15.18 -37.64 -26.50
CA TYR A 323 14.24 -36.53 -26.60
C TYR A 323 14.89 -35.36 -27.32
N HIS A 324 14.12 -34.69 -28.18
CA HIS A 324 14.50 -33.49 -28.90
C HIS A 324 13.43 -32.40 -28.69
N PRO A 325 13.80 -31.11 -28.57
CA PRO A 325 12.81 -30.06 -28.34
C PRO A 325 11.84 -29.82 -29.50
N GLY A 326 12.20 -30.25 -30.70
CA GLY A 326 11.45 -30.07 -31.95
C GLY A 326 11.96 -28.93 -32.82
N PRO A 327 11.46 -28.81 -34.06
CA PRO A 327 11.88 -27.75 -34.96
C PRO A 327 11.54 -26.37 -34.40
N ASN A 328 12.44 -25.42 -34.55
CA ASN A 328 12.30 -24.04 -34.05
C ASN A 328 12.16 -23.91 -32.50
N HIS A 329 12.58 -24.91 -31.75
CA HIS A 329 12.62 -24.89 -30.30
C HIS A 329 14.00 -25.32 -29.80
N HIS A 330 14.30 -24.92 -28.56
CA HIS A 330 15.47 -25.37 -27.82
C HIS A 330 15.07 -25.63 -26.37
N TRP A 331 15.92 -26.38 -25.63
CA TRP A 331 15.74 -26.55 -24.20
C TRP A 331 16.04 -25.25 -23.47
N LYS A 332 15.29 -24.94 -22.40
CA LYS A 332 15.57 -23.80 -21.51
C LYS A 332 16.89 -23.92 -20.73
N THR A 333 17.59 -25.03 -20.89
CA THR A 333 18.91 -25.29 -20.32
C THR A 333 19.73 -26.12 -21.29
N THR A 334 21.00 -26.34 -20.99
CA THR A 334 21.87 -27.21 -21.77
C THR A 334 21.55 -28.70 -21.56
N VAL A 335 22.06 -29.58 -22.42
CA VAL A 335 21.94 -31.04 -22.24
C VAL A 335 22.56 -31.47 -20.92
N GLU A 336 23.68 -30.84 -20.49
CA GLU A 336 24.26 -31.12 -19.18
C GLU A 336 23.35 -30.67 -18.04
N GLY A 337 22.68 -29.51 -18.18
CA GLY A 337 21.67 -29.07 -17.26
C GLY A 337 20.48 -30.04 -17.17
N LEU A 338 20.05 -30.64 -18.28
CA LEU A 338 19.03 -31.70 -18.28
C LEU A 338 19.51 -32.95 -17.52
N LYS A 339 20.76 -33.33 -17.66
CA LYS A 339 21.36 -34.45 -16.87
C LYS A 339 21.36 -34.13 -15.37
N ASN A 340 21.65 -32.89 -14.98
CA ASN A 340 21.62 -32.48 -13.60
C ASN A 340 20.17 -32.50 -13.05
N LEU A 341 19.19 -32.07 -13.82
CA LEU A 341 17.77 -32.20 -13.47
C LEU A 341 17.35 -33.68 -13.28
N ALA A 342 17.82 -34.56 -14.19
CA ALA A 342 17.54 -36.00 -14.10
C ALA A 342 18.13 -36.65 -12.83
N LYS A 343 19.37 -36.31 -12.46
CA LYS A 343 20.04 -36.81 -11.23
C LYS A 343 19.23 -36.55 -9.95
N VAL A 344 18.46 -35.44 -9.91
CA VAL A 344 17.68 -35.04 -8.74
C VAL A 344 16.15 -35.25 -8.93
N ASN A 345 15.77 -36.11 -9.89
CA ASN A 345 14.36 -36.46 -10.17
C ASN A 345 13.49 -35.24 -10.55
N ARG A 346 14.04 -34.30 -11.33
CA ARG A 346 13.33 -33.09 -11.77
C ARG A 346 12.85 -33.17 -13.21
N ILE A 347 12.85 -34.34 -13.83
CA ILE A 347 12.29 -34.59 -15.16
C ILE A 347 11.00 -35.36 -15.01
N HIS A 348 9.91 -34.80 -15.54
CA HIS A 348 8.63 -35.47 -15.72
C HIS A 348 8.53 -35.99 -17.15
N LYS A 349 8.26 -37.30 -17.29
CA LYS A 349 8.09 -37.96 -18.58
C LYS A 349 6.65 -37.85 -19.02
N ALA A 350 6.40 -37.11 -20.08
CA ALA A 350 5.15 -37.14 -20.83
C ALA A 350 5.27 -38.08 -22.02
N GLU A 351 4.14 -38.45 -22.64
CA GLU A 351 4.08 -39.44 -23.70
C GLU A 351 5.15 -39.26 -24.82
N ASN A 352 5.31 -38.03 -25.31
CA ASN A 352 6.24 -37.70 -26.41
C ASN A 352 7.21 -36.57 -26.07
N SER A 353 7.33 -36.18 -24.80
CA SER A 353 8.18 -35.09 -24.39
C SER A 353 8.59 -35.22 -22.94
N ILE A 354 9.52 -34.37 -22.52
CA ILE A 354 9.90 -34.19 -21.12
C ILE A 354 9.48 -32.81 -20.63
N GLN A 355 9.23 -32.72 -19.34
CA GLN A 355 8.82 -31.48 -18.66
C GLN A 355 9.60 -31.33 -17.35
N PHE A 356 9.69 -30.12 -16.84
CA PHE A 356 10.36 -29.82 -15.58
C PHE A 356 9.42 -30.08 -14.39
N VAL A 357 9.88 -30.83 -13.41
CA VAL A 357 9.18 -31.04 -12.13
C VAL A 357 9.42 -29.84 -11.23
N ARG A 358 8.39 -29.03 -11.03
CA ARG A 358 8.39 -27.94 -10.07
C ARG A 358 7.55 -28.32 -8.87
N TYR A 359 8.18 -28.61 -7.73
CA TYR A 359 7.47 -28.83 -6.48
C TYR A 359 6.92 -27.51 -5.94
N ILE A 360 5.87 -27.61 -5.15
CA ILE A 360 5.31 -26.45 -4.49
C ILE A 360 6.26 -25.88 -3.45
N ASP A 361 6.98 -26.74 -2.76
CA ASP A 361 7.97 -26.38 -1.75
C ASP A 361 9.24 -25.72 -2.34
N ASP A 362 9.39 -25.71 -3.67
CA ASP A 362 10.49 -25.00 -4.34
C ASP A 362 10.42 -23.49 -4.11
N PHE A 363 9.20 -22.94 -4.05
CA PHE A 363 8.90 -21.58 -3.63
C PHE A 363 7.39 -21.49 -3.34
N PRO A 364 6.95 -21.67 -2.08
CA PRO A 364 5.54 -21.72 -1.72
C PRO A 364 4.88 -20.32 -1.67
N TYR A 365 5.40 -19.37 -2.41
CA TYR A 365 4.95 -18.00 -2.47
C TYR A 365 4.65 -17.57 -3.90
N THR A 366 3.78 -16.57 -4.04
CA THR A 366 3.55 -15.86 -5.29
C THR A 366 3.74 -14.37 -5.08
N GLN A 367 4.22 -13.67 -6.11
CA GLN A 367 4.37 -12.22 -6.04
C GLN A 367 3.01 -11.55 -5.91
N ILE A 368 2.95 -10.48 -5.10
CA ILE A 368 1.76 -9.63 -5.05
C ILE A 368 1.49 -9.01 -6.43
N THR A 369 0.24 -8.90 -6.78
CA THR A 369 -0.21 -8.23 -8.01
C THR A 369 -0.90 -6.91 -7.67
N ASN A 370 -1.40 -6.20 -8.66
CA ASN A 370 -2.17 -4.98 -8.48
C ASN A 370 -3.67 -5.21 -8.16
N VAL A 371 -4.06 -6.43 -7.80
CA VAL A 371 -5.42 -6.76 -7.36
C VAL A 371 -5.34 -7.38 -5.98
N TRP A 372 -5.88 -6.70 -4.97
CA TRP A 372 -5.84 -7.09 -3.56
C TRP A 372 -7.24 -7.44 -3.06
N THR A 373 -7.50 -8.71 -2.88
CA THR A 373 -8.80 -9.24 -2.43
C THR A 373 -8.84 -9.57 -0.94
N ASP A 374 -7.69 -9.53 -0.26
CA ASP A 374 -7.50 -9.84 1.16
C ASP A 374 -7.61 -8.61 2.08
N THR A 375 -8.03 -7.46 1.53
CA THR A 375 -8.11 -6.16 2.22
C THR A 375 -9.52 -5.79 2.70
N GLY A 376 -10.52 -6.62 2.40
CA GLY A 376 -11.91 -6.36 2.78
C GLY A 376 -12.11 -6.23 4.29
N THR A 377 -12.90 -5.24 4.72
CA THR A 377 -13.20 -4.91 6.12
C THR A 377 -14.51 -5.56 6.60
N GLY A 378 -14.82 -6.77 6.14
CA GLY A 378 -16.08 -7.47 6.44
C GLY A 378 -16.09 -8.37 7.67
N SER A 379 -15.00 -8.50 8.40
CA SER A 379 -14.94 -9.31 9.62
C SER A 379 -15.44 -8.51 10.83
N PHE A 380 -16.26 -9.15 11.69
CA PHE A 380 -16.67 -8.63 13.01
C PHE A 380 -15.47 -8.33 13.94
N LEU A 381 -14.26 -8.69 13.53
CA LEU A 381 -13.02 -8.49 14.26
C LEU A 381 -12.29 -7.18 13.91
N ASP A 382 -12.72 -6.48 12.86
CA ASP A 382 -12.12 -5.18 12.49
C ASP A 382 -12.73 -4.07 13.35
N ASP A 383 -11.97 -3.57 14.31
CA ASP A 383 -12.33 -2.46 15.18
C ASP A 383 -12.34 -1.13 14.40
N LYS A 384 -13.43 -0.90 13.64
CA LYS A 384 -13.65 0.36 12.92
C LYS A 384 -13.93 1.50 13.91
N LYS A 385 -12.93 2.36 14.10
CA LYS A 385 -13.00 3.54 15.00
C LYS A 385 -13.49 4.81 14.31
N PHE A 386 -13.53 4.84 12.97
CA PHE A 386 -13.89 6.01 12.17
C PHE A 386 -14.85 5.64 11.03
N VAL A 387 -15.67 6.62 10.56
CA VAL A 387 -16.72 6.42 9.55
C VAL A 387 -16.17 5.88 8.23
N VAL A 388 -15.07 6.47 7.74
CA VAL A 388 -14.39 6.09 6.50
C VAL A 388 -12.97 5.66 6.86
N GLN A 389 -12.79 4.41 7.25
CA GLN A 389 -11.49 3.89 7.64
C GLN A 389 -10.96 2.92 6.59
N THR A 390 -9.83 3.27 6.01
CA THR A 390 -9.07 2.37 5.13
C THR A 390 -8.47 1.21 5.92
N SER A 391 -8.54 0.01 5.34
CA SER A 391 -7.93 -1.18 5.96
C SER A 391 -6.43 -0.97 6.17
N PRO A 392 -5.90 -1.25 7.37
CA PRO A 392 -4.46 -1.18 7.63
C PRO A 392 -3.62 -1.98 6.64
N LYS A 393 -4.12 -3.12 6.15
CA LYS A 393 -3.45 -3.97 5.16
C LYS A 393 -3.15 -3.27 3.83
N VAL A 394 -4.00 -2.32 3.43
CA VAL A 394 -3.80 -1.55 2.20
C VAL A 394 -2.58 -0.65 2.34
N ILE A 395 -2.55 0.13 3.43
CA ILE A 395 -1.46 1.07 3.72
C ILE A 395 -0.15 0.31 4.01
N GLU A 396 -0.24 -0.81 4.72
CA GLU A 396 0.88 -1.71 5.00
C GLU A 396 1.57 -2.18 3.71
N LYS A 397 0.80 -2.67 2.73
CA LYS A 397 1.35 -3.10 1.44
C LYS A 397 2.02 -1.96 0.70
N CYS A 398 1.37 -0.78 0.62
CA CYS A 398 1.97 0.41 0.01
C CYS A 398 3.30 0.77 0.70
N MET A 399 3.30 0.80 2.03
CA MET A 399 4.46 1.17 2.84
C MET A 399 5.61 0.17 2.71
N LEU A 400 5.33 -1.12 2.83
CA LEU A 400 6.36 -2.16 2.72
C LEU A 400 6.99 -2.24 1.34
N MET A 401 6.22 -1.99 0.28
CA MET A 401 6.74 -1.97 -1.09
C MET A 401 7.71 -0.81 -1.35
N THR A 402 7.55 0.33 -0.68
CA THR A 402 8.23 1.57 -1.13
C THR A 402 9.06 2.25 -0.06
N THR A 403 9.11 1.69 1.16
CA THR A 403 9.89 2.26 2.26
C THR A 403 10.67 1.19 3.03
N ASP A 404 11.73 1.63 3.72
CA ASP A 404 12.48 0.82 4.68
C ASP A 404 12.26 1.34 6.11
N PRO A 405 12.58 0.57 7.17
CA PRO A 405 12.56 1.05 8.54
C PRO A 405 13.38 2.33 8.71
N GLY A 406 12.79 3.33 9.38
CA GLY A 406 13.41 4.65 9.54
C GLY A 406 13.12 5.65 8.42
N ASP A 407 12.57 5.25 7.28
CA ASP A 407 12.10 6.18 6.24
C ASP A 407 10.92 7.02 6.72
N LEU A 408 10.73 8.19 6.12
CA LEU A 408 9.66 9.12 6.47
C LEU A 408 8.44 8.93 5.58
N VAL A 409 7.28 8.77 6.21
CA VAL A 409 5.97 8.68 5.58
C VAL A 409 5.18 9.95 5.91
N LEU A 410 4.51 10.52 4.92
CA LEU A 410 3.60 11.66 5.06
C LEU A 410 2.19 11.23 4.66
N ASP A 411 1.23 11.49 5.56
CA ASP A 411 -0.20 11.35 5.29
C ASP A 411 -0.87 12.71 5.47
N ILE A 412 -1.41 13.24 4.39
CA ILE A 412 -2.00 14.58 4.35
C ILE A 412 -3.52 14.60 4.58
N THR A 413 -4.07 13.44 4.93
CA THR A 413 -5.50 13.22 5.22
C THR A 413 -5.66 12.17 6.33
N CYS A 414 -5.15 12.49 7.51
CA CYS A 414 -4.94 11.61 8.65
C CYS A 414 -6.12 10.69 8.98
N GLY A 415 -7.34 11.23 8.96
CA GLY A 415 -8.51 10.49 9.45
C GLY A 415 -8.29 9.92 10.85
N SER A 416 -8.52 8.63 11.02
CA SER A 416 -8.30 7.93 12.30
C SER A 416 -6.84 7.54 12.59
N GLY A 417 -5.86 8.07 11.83
CA GLY A 417 -4.44 7.81 12.03
C GLY A 417 -3.98 6.41 11.61
N THR A 418 -4.64 5.81 10.61
CA THR A 418 -4.26 4.46 10.16
C THR A 418 -2.84 4.41 9.61
N THR A 419 -2.45 5.41 8.80
CA THR A 419 -1.08 5.48 8.24
C THR A 419 -0.03 5.63 9.32
N ALA A 420 -0.26 6.51 10.31
CA ALA A 420 0.66 6.70 11.45
C ALA A 420 0.79 5.42 12.29
N ASN A 421 -0.32 4.72 12.54
CA ASN A 421 -0.32 3.47 13.28
C ASN A 421 0.45 2.36 12.53
N VAL A 422 0.26 2.24 11.21
CA VAL A 422 1.01 1.29 10.36
C VAL A 422 2.49 1.69 10.30
N ALA A 423 2.81 2.98 10.20
CA ALA A 423 4.19 3.48 10.22
C ALA A 423 4.89 3.11 11.53
N GLU A 424 4.23 3.29 12.67
CA GLU A 424 4.73 2.81 13.96
C GLU A 424 4.92 1.30 13.96
N GLN A 425 3.92 0.53 13.53
CA GLN A 425 4.02 -0.93 13.46
C GLN A 425 5.26 -1.39 12.71
N TRP A 426 5.64 -0.70 11.65
CA TRP A 426 6.74 -1.07 10.78
C TRP A 426 8.02 -0.24 10.97
N GLY A 427 8.10 0.56 12.04
CA GLY A 427 9.30 1.32 12.41
C GLY A 427 9.65 2.44 11.44
N ARG A 428 8.65 3.03 10.77
CA ARG A 428 8.82 4.22 9.94
C ARG A 428 8.62 5.48 10.76
N ARG A 429 9.25 6.58 10.35
CA ARG A 429 8.93 7.93 10.84
C ARG A 429 7.67 8.39 10.14
N TRP A 430 6.88 9.23 10.80
CA TRP A 430 5.65 9.72 10.21
C TRP A 430 5.36 11.18 10.56
N ILE A 431 4.71 11.85 9.62
CA ILE A 431 4.02 13.12 9.78
C ILE A 431 2.63 12.91 9.22
N THR A 432 1.60 13.32 9.96
CA THR A 432 0.24 13.29 9.46
C THR A 432 -0.52 14.54 9.87
N CYS A 433 -1.46 14.98 9.03
CA CYS A 433 -2.27 16.15 9.31
C CYS A 433 -3.73 15.96 8.92
N ASP A 434 -4.60 16.70 9.59
CA ASP A 434 -6.03 16.75 9.30
C ASP A 434 -6.61 18.09 9.75
N THR A 435 -7.68 18.52 9.09
CA THR A 435 -8.47 19.69 9.53
C THR A 435 -9.46 19.34 10.64
N SER A 436 -9.86 18.06 10.77
CA SER A 436 -10.81 17.58 11.77
C SER A 436 -10.12 17.30 13.10
N ARG A 437 -10.48 18.06 14.13
CA ARG A 437 -10.01 17.80 15.50
C ARG A 437 -10.52 16.47 16.06
N VAL A 438 -11.70 16.02 15.62
CA VAL A 438 -12.24 14.71 15.98
C VAL A 438 -11.35 13.59 15.43
N ALA A 439 -10.97 13.68 14.16
CA ALA A 439 -10.05 12.73 13.54
C ALA A 439 -8.70 12.66 14.29
N LEU A 440 -8.10 13.83 14.56
CA LEU A 440 -6.84 13.92 15.29
C LEU A 440 -6.93 13.40 16.73
N THR A 441 -8.06 13.61 17.41
CA THR A 441 -8.30 13.07 18.76
C THR A 441 -8.32 11.54 18.73
N LEU A 442 -9.02 10.95 17.75
CA LEU A 442 -9.07 9.50 17.55
C LEU A 442 -7.70 8.94 17.18
N ALA A 443 -6.97 9.62 16.29
CA ALA A 443 -5.61 9.23 15.91
C ALA A 443 -4.67 9.27 17.13
N LYS A 444 -4.70 10.35 17.92
CA LYS A 444 -3.93 10.47 19.16
C LYS A 444 -4.25 9.34 20.14
N GLN A 445 -5.54 9.09 20.41
CA GLN A 445 -5.95 8.01 21.31
C GLN A 445 -5.45 6.66 20.83
N ARG A 446 -5.61 6.37 19.53
CA ARG A 446 -5.14 5.12 18.92
C ARG A 446 -3.63 4.92 19.08
N LEU A 447 -2.84 5.96 18.84
CA LEU A 447 -1.38 5.92 18.99
C LEU A 447 -0.94 5.75 20.44
N MET A 448 -1.64 6.40 21.39
CA MET A 448 -1.30 6.31 22.83
C MET A 448 -1.63 4.95 23.44
N THR A 449 -2.55 4.19 22.86
CA THR A 449 -2.98 2.88 23.38
C THR A 449 -2.44 1.71 22.56
N ALA A 450 -1.73 1.99 21.45
CA ALA A 450 -1.22 0.96 20.56
C ALA A 450 -0.05 0.18 21.17
N SER A 451 -0.07 -1.12 20.98
CA SER A 451 1.05 -2.01 21.26
C SER A 451 1.40 -2.86 20.05
N PHE A 452 2.69 -3.06 19.81
CA PHE A 452 3.22 -3.72 18.64
C PHE A 452 4.22 -4.81 19.02
N ASP A 453 4.46 -5.75 18.12
CA ASP A 453 5.60 -6.65 18.24
C ASP A 453 6.92 -5.85 18.10
N TYR A 454 7.92 -6.25 18.87
CA TYR A 454 9.27 -5.73 18.72
C TYR A 454 10.01 -6.55 17.67
N TYR A 455 10.32 -5.96 16.53
CA TYR A 455 11.09 -6.61 15.48
C TYR A 455 12.58 -6.49 15.75
N GLN A 456 13.32 -7.58 15.49
CA GLN A 456 14.77 -7.60 15.68
C GLN A 456 15.44 -6.65 14.70
N LEU A 457 16.23 -5.70 15.24
CA LEU A 457 17.00 -4.77 14.42
C LEU A 457 18.18 -5.46 13.76
N ALA A 458 18.50 -5.09 12.52
CA ALA A 458 19.68 -5.60 11.83
C ALA A 458 20.96 -5.20 12.58
N HIS A 459 21.05 -3.94 13.03
CA HIS A 459 22.16 -3.42 13.86
C HIS A 459 21.60 -2.61 15.04
N ILE A 460 21.61 -3.20 16.22
CA ILE A 460 21.03 -2.59 17.45
C ILE A 460 21.61 -1.20 17.74
N LYS A 461 22.93 -1.01 17.55
CA LYS A 461 23.61 0.26 17.84
C LYS A 461 23.22 1.40 16.89
N GLU A 462 22.79 1.07 15.68
CA GLU A 462 22.39 2.03 14.65
C GLU A 462 20.89 2.38 14.70
N GLY A 463 20.15 1.68 15.56
CA GLY A 463 18.71 1.88 15.73
C GLY A 463 17.89 1.35 14.55
N VAL A 464 16.61 1.77 14.48
CA VAL A 464 15.63 1.26 13.52
C VAL A 464 16.00 1.55 12.05
N GLY A 465 16.72 2.61 11.79
CA GLY A 465 17.18 2.95 10.44
C GLY A 465 18.20 1.97 9.84
N SER A 466 18.71 1.02 10.63
CA SER A 466 19.55 -0.07 10.11
C SER A 466 18.74 -1.18 9.44
N GLY A 467 17.42 -1.16 9.56
CA GLY A 467 16.53 -2.20 9.07
C GLY A 467 16.21 -3.28 10.09
N PHE A 468 15.40 -4.25 9.66
CA PHE A 468 15.04 -5.44 10.45
C PHE A 468 15.71 -6.71 9.93
N ASN A 469 15.81 -7.71 10.80
CA ASN A 469 16.09 -9.06 10.38
C ASN A 469 14.79 -9.68 9.87
N TYR A 470 14.77 -10.07 8.61
CA TYR A 470 13.60 -10.66 7.95
C TYR A 470 13.76 -12.16 7.77
N LYS A 471 12.64 -12.85 7.70
CA LYS A 471 12.61 -14.22 7.23
C LYS A 471 13.01 -14.25 5.75
N THR A 472 13.91 -15.17 5.41
CA THR A 472 14.33 -15.42 4.04
C THR A 472 13.95 -16.83 3.62
N VAL A 473 13.66 -17.02 2.35
CA VAL A 473 13.27 -18.31 1.79
C VAL A 473 14.03 -18.61 0.51
N PRO A 474 14.48 -19.85 0.31
CA PRO A 474 15.13 -20.23 -0.94
C PRO A 474 14.10 -20.25 -2.09
N HIS A 475 14.49 -19.72 -3.24
CA HIS A 475 13.71 -19.77 -4.48
C HIS A 475 14.37 -20.76 -5.45
N ILE A 476 13.98 -22.02 -5.36
CA ILE A 476 14.53 -23.10 -6.19
C ILE A 476 13.93 -23.00 -7.60
N THR A 477 14.80 -22.81 -8.59
CA THR A 477 14.42 -22.65 -9.99
C THR A 477 15.01 -23.75 -10.87
N LEU A 478 14.48 -23.93 -12.08
CA LEU A 478 15.10 -24.78 -13.11
C LEU A 478 16.57 -24.39 -13.32
N LYS A 479 16.87 -23.10 -13.38
CA LYS A 479 18.24 -22.59 -13.63
C LYS A 479 19.19 -23.00 -12.51
N SER A 480 18.81 -22.82 -11.25
CA SER A 480 19.68 -23.15 -10.12
C SER A 480 20.02 -24.65 -10.08
N ILE A 481 19.02 -25.52 -10.34
CA ILE A 481 19.23 -26.98 -10.35
C ILE A 481 20.07 -27.40 -11.57
N ALA A 482 19.73 -26.89 -12.75
CA ALA A 482 20.40 -27.26 -13.98
C ALA A 482 21.89 -26.89 -13.99
N ASN A 483 22.24 -25.74 -13.37
CA ASN A 483 23.60 -25.28 -13.24
C ASN A 483 24.31 -25.81 -11.99
N SER A 484 23.61 -26.56 -11.14
CA SER A 484 24.13 -26.98 -9.81
C SER A 484 24.55 -25.79 -8.95
N GLU A 485 23.84 -24.66 -9.06
CA GLU A 485 24.02 -23.44 -8.29
C GLU A 485 23.11 -23.44 -7.06
N PRO A 486 23.52 -22.82 -5.94
CA PRO A 486 22.60 -22.62 -4.82
C PRO A 486 21.41 -21.77 -5.28
N PRO A 487 20.19 -22.04 -4.77
CA PRO A 487 19.02 -21.22 -5.10
C PRO A 487 19.21 -19.79 -4.63
N THR A 488 18.60 -18.83 -5.34
CA THR A 488 18.47 -17.46 -4.87
C THR A 488 17.63 -17.43 -3.59
N THR A 489 17.87 -16.44 -2.74
CA THR A 489 17.12 -16.25 -1.51
C THR A 489 16.25 -15.02 -1.64
N GLU A 490 14.96 -15.16 -1.38
CA GLU A 490 14.00 -14.05 -1.36
C GLU A 490 13.75 -13.59 0.08
N THR A 491 13.64 -12.28 0.28
CA THR A 491 13.35 -11.68 1.58
C THR A 491 11.84 -11.43 1.71
N LEU A 492 11.24 -11.88 2.82
CA LEU A 492 9.84 -11.63 3.11
C LEU A 492 9.74 -10.37 3.98
N TYR A 493 9.56 -9.20 3.34
CA TYR A 493 9.53 -7.90 4.00
C TYR A 493 8.34 -7.70 4.95
N ASP A 494 7.30 -8.52 4.82
CA ASP A 494 6.14 -8.60 5.69
C ASP A 494 6.31 -9.59 6.86
N GLN A 495 7.48 -10.27 6.96
CA GLN A 495 7.77 -11.26 8.01
C GLN A 495 9.10 -10.96 8.73
N PRO A 496 9.18 -9.84 9.47
CA PRO A 496 10.36 -9.56 10.30
C PRO A 496 10.44 -10.55 11.47
N LEU A 497 11.65 -10.83 11.93
CA LEU A 497 11.86 -11.68 13.10
C LEU A 497 11.46 -10.92 14.36
N ILE A 498 10.64 -11.56 15.21
CA ILE A 498 10.08 -10.96 16.42
C ILE A 498 10.95 -11.29 17.63
N GLU A 499 11.30 -10.28 18.41
CA GLU A 499 11.89 -10.42 19.74
C GLU A 499 10.78 -10.65 20.78
N LYS A 500 10.58 -11.90 21.15
CA LYS A 500 9.44 -12.33 21.98
C LYS A 500 9.47 -11.83 23.42
N SER A 501 10.61 -11.37 23.91
CA SER A 501 10.77 -10.84 25.28
C SER A 501 10.27 -9.40 25.43
N LYS A 502 10.01 -8.69 24.31
CA LYS A 502 9.66 -7.27 24.31
C LYS A 502 8.31 -7.00 23.67
N THR A 503 7.59 -6.04 24.21
CA THR A 503 6.45 -5.37 23.58
C THR A 503 6.86 -3.96 23.20
N ARG A 504 6.50 -3.50 22.02
CA ARG A 504 6.79 -2.15 21.58
C ARG A 504 5.54 -1.27 21.63
N ILE A 505 5.74 -0.03 22.03
CA ILE A 505 4.73 1.04 21.99
C ILE A 505 5.11 2.09 20.97
N THR A 506 4.21 3.04 20.73
CA THR A 506 4.46 4.22 19.88
C THR A 506 5.64 5.03 20.42
N GLY A 507 6.52 5.46 19.49
CA GLY A 507 7.63 6.36 19.80
C GLY A 507 7.17 7.77 20.19
N PRO A 508 8.09 8.70 20.52
CA PRO A 508 7.73 10.06 20.88
C PRO A 508 7.08 10.78 19.68
N PHE A 509 6.02 11.54 19.95
CA PHE A 509 5.38 12.37 18.94
C PHE A 509 4.86 13.68 19.50
N THR A 510 4.69 14.68 18.63
CA THR A 510 4.11 15.98 18.95
C THR A 510 2.69 16.09 18.43
N VAL A 511 1.87 16.86 19.13
CA VAL A 511 0.60 17.39 18.63
C VAL A 511 0.81 18.86 18.33
N GLU A 512 0.62 19.22 17.08
CA GLU A 512 0.90 20.56 16.56
C GLU A 512 -0.32 21.13 15.84
N ALA A 513 -0.29 22.44 15.59
CA ALA A 513 -1.32 23.08 14.77
C ALA A 513 -0.73 24.21 13.92
N VAL A 514 -1.39 24.46 12.77
CA VAL A 514 -1.26 25.73 12.08
C VAL A 514 -1.86 26.85 12.94
N PRO A 515 -1.38 28.12 12.84
CA PRO A 515 -2.00 29.23 13.53
C PRO A 515 -3.47 29.37 13.12
N ALA A 516 -4.33 29.70 14.09
CA ALA A 516 -5.73 30.02 13.79
C ALA A 516 -5.80 31.19 12.79
N PRO A 517 -6.74 31.17 11.82
CA PRO A 517 -6.94 32.30 10.94
C PRO A 517 -7.16 33.58 11.76
N TYR A 518 -6.43 34.63 11.43
CA TYR A 518 -6.62 35.92 12.09
C TYR A 518 -8.02 36.43 11.72
N ALA A 519 -8.92 36.50 12.69
CA ALA A 519 -10.18 37.17 12.49
C ALA A 519 -9.87 38.68 12.36
N LYS A 520 -10.00 39.25 11.15
CA LYS A 520 -9.93 40.71 10.96
C LYS A 520 -10.98 41.34 11.88
N SER A 521 -10.60 42.38 12.61
CA SER A 521 -11.57 43.13 13.39
C SER A 521 -12.55 43.83 12.43
N PHE A 522 -13.73 44.20 12.91
CA PHE A 522 -14.69 44.97 12.11
C PHE A 522 -14.06 46.27 11.59
N ASP A 523 -13.14 46.88 12.36
CA ASP A 523 -12.43 48.11 11.99
C ASP A 523 -11.43 47.89 10.84
N ASP A 524 -10.88 46.69 10.66
CA ASP A 524 -10.00 46.33 9.56
C ASP A 524 -10.76 46.09 8.25
N LEU A 525 -12.04 45.70 8.35
CA LEU A 525 -12.93 45.47 7.19
C LEU A 525 -13.56 46.77 6.65
N GLU A 526 -13.63 47.86 7.47
CA GLU A 526 -14.13 49.17 7.02
C GLU A 526 -13.06 50.01 6.33
N ASN A 527 -11.79 49.60 6.39
CA ASN A 527 -10.66 50.34 5.78
C ASN A 527 -10.15 49.72 4.45
N GLU A 528 -10.74 48.67 3.94
CA GLU A 528 -10.55 48.11 2.60
C GLU A 528 -11.69 48.51 1.67
#